data_11d2e74f44c2d82181ca4b7c3d40d857
#
_entry.id   11d2e74f44c2d82181ca4b7c3d40d857
#
_cell.length_a   1.000
_cell.length_b   1.000
_cell.length_c   1.000
_cell.angle_alpha   90.00
_cell.angle_beta   90.00
_cell.angle_gamma   90.00
#
_symmetry.space_group_name_H-M   'P 1'
#
loop_
_entity.id
_entity.type
_entity.pdbx_description
1 polymer ?
#
loop_
_entity_poly.entity_id
_entity_poly.type
_entity_poly.pdbx_seq_one_letter_code
_entity_poly.pdbx_strand_id
1 'polypeptide(L)'
;MKNTTEEKREAIPNSVSRMLLAGIGVLLQVLWIFWLALKLNDYSTAIQVCTSVLTFLITLRIYGLHINSAYKISWIILILLFPIFGLTIYLLFGRSGAVSVMRRRFGKNMTMLRQYHAPILQQRLALPYPDRITRNHARYLQDRAGYPAYDNTDVTFYGDTCEALEAQKTALRSAEKFIFMEYHAIEDASAWQELEDILAERAAHGVEVRVFYDDVGSIGFINSKFVKKLAGRGIQCRRFNPVIPILNVFMNNRDHRKITVVDGRVGFTGGYNLAEEYFNRTHPYGQWKDSGIRLEGDAVRGLTLIFLELWGATQKAAPEVERYLPDVPYTARENAVVLPYADNPLDDEATGENVYLNMIRSAKDYVYITTPYLILSDEMQRTLRLAASSGVDVRIITPGIPDKKLIFSVTRSYYASLAKSGVRIYEYAPGFIHAKQCVTDGTEAVVGTINFDFRSLYLHFENACWFCGCSAVADVRRDFDALFPVCREVTQEYADTRSLAVRGWDCVLRLFSPLM
;
A
#
# COMPACT_ATOMS: atom_id res chain seq x y z
N MET A 1 -27.91 -7.30 21.55
CA MET A 1 -27.72 -5.90 21.12
C MET A 1 -27.16 -4.94 22.18
N LYS A 2 -27.32 -5.14 23.49
CA LYS A 2 -26.73 -4.24 24.52
C LYS A 2 -25.21 -4.43 24.73
N ASN A 3 -24.67 -5.63 24.53
CA ASN A 3 -23.24 -5.91 24.76
C ASN A 3 -22.29 -5.29 23.72
N THR A 4 -22.74 -5.12 22.47
CA THR A 4 -21.89 -4.57 21.40
C THR A 4 -21.57 -3.08 21.56
N THR A 5 -22.48 -2.32 22.21
CA THR A 5 -22.27 -0.87 22.44
C THR A 5 -21.40 -0.59 23.65
N GLU A 6 -21.40 -1.46 24.66
CA GLU A 6 -20.49 -1.33 25.82
C GLU A 6 -19.07 -1.79 25.47
N GLU A 7 -18.89 -2.87 24.69
CA GLU A 7 -17.58 -3.29 24.20
C GLU A 7 -16.94 -2.25 23.26
N LYS A 8 -17.72 -1.56 22.41
CA LYS A 8 -17.20 -0.43 21.60
C LYS A 8 -16.74 0.74 22.47
N ARG A 9 -17.44 1.05 23.57
CA ARG A 9 -17.04 2.11 24.50
C ARG A 9 -15.75 1.79 25.27
N GLU A 10 -15.46 0.54 25.56
CA GLU A 10 -14.19 0.12 26.19
C GLU A 10 -13.03 -0.08 25.20
N ALA A 11 -13.33 -0.45 23.95
CA ALA A 11 -12.30 -0.71 22.93
C ALA A 11 -11.55 0.56 22.50
N ILE A 12 -12.29 1.63 22.22
CA ILE A 12 -11.75 2.92 21.75
C ILE A 12 -10.81 3.57 22.80
N PRO A 13 -11.17 3.70 24.09
CA PRO A 13 -10.28 4.26 25.09
C PRO A 13 -8.97 3.46 25.26
N ASN A 14 -9.02 2.14 25.22
CA ASN A 14 -7.83 1.30 25.42
C ASN A 14 -6.84 1.36 24.26
N SER A 15 -7.31 1.41 23.01
CA SER A 15 -6.42 1.54 21.86
C SER A 15 -5.91 2.98 21.68
N VAL A 16 -6.74 3.98 21.91
CA VAL A 16 -6.32 5.39 21.94
C VAL A 16 -5.33 5.65 23.06
N SER A 17 -5.53 5.07 24.26
CA SER A 17 -4.57 5.17 25.37
C SER A 17 -3.22 4.55 25.04
N ARG A 18 -3.19 3.41 24.34
CA ARG A 18 -1.92 2.79 23.86
C ARG A 18 -1.20 3.69 22.87
N MET A 19 -1.92 4.29 21.92
CA MET A 19 -1.36 5.20 20.94
C MET A 19 -0.83 6.48 21.59
N LEU A 20 -1.58 7.07 22.53
CA LEU A 20 -1.17 8.25 23.30
C LEU A 20 0.08 7.95 24.15
N LEU A 21 0.13 6.82 24.85
CA LEU A 21 1.29 6.39 25.64
C LEU A 21 2.53 6.20 24.77
N ALA A 22 2.38 5.56 23.61
CA ALA A 22 3.46 5.39 22.65
C ALA A 22 3.90 6.75 22.07
N GLY A 23 2.97 7.61 21.70
CA GLY A 23 3.26 8.95 21.17
C GLY A 23 3.95 9.86 22.20
N ILE A 24 3.49 9.87 23.44
CA ILE A 24 4.13 10.61 24.55
C ILE A 24 5.53 10.05 24.80
N GLY A 25 5.70 8.74 24.85
CA GLY A 25 7.01 8.11 25.04
C GLY A 25 8.01 8.48 23.96
N VAL A 26 7.58 8.47 22.69
CA VAL A 26 8.39 8.90 21.53
C VAL A 26 8.72 10.39 21.62
N LEU A 27 7.73 11.24 21.93
CA LEU A 27 7.94 12.69 22.07
C LEU A 27 8.95 13.01 23.17
N LEU A 28 8.84 12.38 24.34
CA LEU A 28 9.79 12.57 25.45
C LEU A 28 11.21 12.13 25.07
N GLN A 29 11.37 11.04 24.31
CA GLN A 29 12.67 10.58 23.82
C GLN A 29 13.27 11.60 22.84
N VAL A 30 12.48 12.14 21.91
CA VAL A 30 12.93 13.18 20.96
C VAL A 30 13.32 14.46 21.69
N LEU A 31 12.50 14.92 22.64
CA LEU A 31 12.81 16.12 23.45
C LEU A 31 14.06 15.93 24.29
N TRP A 32 14.25 14.74 24.86
CA TRP A 32 15.47 14.43 25.64
C TRP A 32 16.73 14.43 24.76
N ILE A 33 16.67 13.83 23.57
CA ILE A 33 17.78 13.85 22.59
C ILE A 33 18.06 15.29 22.14
N PHE A 34 17.03 16.09 21.90
CA PHE A 34 17.19 17.51 21.52
C PHE A 34 17.85 18.32 22.64
N TRP A 35 17.38 18.16 23.89
CA TRP A 35 17.97 18.81 25.05
C TRP A 35 19.44 18.39 25.26
N LEU A 36 19.75 17.10 25.13
CA LEU A 36 21.12 16.58 25.23
C LEU A 36 22.01 17.18 24.11
N ALA A 37 21.50 17.29 22.89
CA ALA A 37 22.22 17.89 21.76
C ALA A 37 22.55 19.37 22.02
N LEU A 38 21.61 20.14 22.58
CA LEU A 38 21.85 21.53 22.97
C LEU A 38 22.94 21.66 24.04
N LYS A 39 22.90 20.81 25.07
CA LYS A 39 23.90 20.78 26.14
C LYS A 39 25.29 20.39 25.65
N LEU A 40 25.40 19.43 24.75
CA LEU A 40 26.67 19.01 24.17
C LEU A 40 27.32 20.11 23.30
N ASN A 41 26.51 20.97 22.67
CA ASN A 41 27.00 22.06 21.84
C ASN A 41 27.76 23.12 22.66
N ASP A 42 27.52 23.21 23.96
CA ASP A 42 28.19 24.16 24.87
C ASP A 42 29.58 23.67 25.34
N TYR A 43 29.98 22.43 25.08
CA TYR A 43 31.06 21.79 25.83
C TYR A 43 32.47 21.85 25.25
N SER A 44 32.75 22.09 23.99
CA SER A 44 34.10 22.42 23.50
C SER A 44 34.20 22.58 21.98
N THR A 45 35.22 23.35 21.53
CA THR A 45 35.61 23.50 20.12
C THR A 45 35.94 22.16 19.46
N ALA A 46 36.53 21.22 20.20
CA ALA A 46 36.84 19.88 19.67
C ALA A 46 35.57 19.08 19.31
N ILE A 47 34.52 19.14 20.14
CA ILE A 47 33.24 18.51 19.83
C ILE A 47 32.61 19.10 18.57
N GLN A 48 32.65 20.44 18.43
CA GLN A 48 32.11 21.13 17.25
C GLN A 48 32.86 20.72 15.97
N VAL A 49 34.20 20.67 16.00
CA VAL A 49 35.00 20.23 14.85
C VAL A 49 34.70 18.78 14.50
N CYS A 50 34.71 17.86 15.47
CA CYS A 50 34.38 16.45 15.24
C CYS A 50 32.96 16.27 14.66
N THR A 51 31.98 17.01 15.21
CA THR A 51 30.60 16.95 14.73
C THR A 51 30.50 17.49 13.31
N SER A 52 31.20 18.60 12.97
CA SER A 52 31.20 19.15 11.61
C SER A 52 31.80 18.19 10.60
N VAL A 53 32.94 17.56 10.93
CA VAL A 53 33.56 16.54 10.08
C VAL A 53 32.62 15.35 9.89
N LEU A 54 32.00 14.85 10.98
CA LEU A 54 31.08 13.73 10.90
C LEU A 54 29.82 14.07 10.09
N THR A 55 29.27 15.29 10.27
CA THR A 55 28.17 15.85 9.47
C THR A 55 28.50 15.81 7.98
N PHE A 56 29.68 16.32 7.61
CA PHE A 56 30.12 16.33 6.22
C PHE A 56 30.23 14.91 5.64
N LEU A 57 30.90 14.00 6.35
CA LEU A 57 31.06 12.60 5.90
C LEU A 57 29.74 11.87 5.76
N ILE A 58 28.81 12.06 6.72
CA ILE A 58 27.48 11.42 6.66
C ILE A 58 26.64 12.04 5.55
N THR A 59 26.72 13.35 5.32
CA THR A 59 26.04 14.03 4.20
C THR A 59 26.51 13.46 2.86
N LEU A 60 27.84 13.32 2.66
CA LEU A 60 28.40 12.68 1.47
C LEU A 60 27.91 11.24 1.29
N ARG A 61 27.86 10.49 2.40
CA ARG A 61 27.34 9.12 2.36
C ARG A 61 25.87 9.09 1.96
N ILE A 62 25.01 9.97 2.54
CA ILE A 62 23.58 10.06 2.20
C ILE A 62 23.42 10.41 0.72
N TYR A 63 24.22 11.37 0.24
CA TYR A 63 24.19 11.75 -1.17
C TYR A 63 24.49 10.57 -2.10
N GLY A 64 25.45 9.73 -1.74
CA GLY A 64 25.85 8.54 -2.50
C GLY A 64 24.90 7.34 -2.43
N LEU A 65 23.84 7.38 -1.58
CA LEU A 65 22.85 6.28 -1.53
C LEU A 65 21.97 6.27 -2.79
N HIS A 66 21.59 5.09 -3.25
CA HIS A 66 20.63 4.91 -4.36
C HIS A 66 19.19 4.84 -3.84
N ILE A 67 18.74 5.92 -3.17
CA ILE A 67 17.37 6.09 -2.67
C ILE A 67 16.75 7.35 -3.25
N ASN A 68 15.43 7.50 -3.13
CA ASN A 68 14.72 8.67 -3.62
C ASN A 68 15.30 9.98 -3.09
N SER A 69 15.47 10.98 -3.98
CA SER A 69 16.13 12.26 -3.67
C SER A 69 15.42 13.06 -2.57
N ALA A 70 14.10 12.96 -2.47
CA ALA A 70 13.33 13.65 -1.44
C ALA A 70 13.72 13.21 -0.02
N TYR A 71 13.95 11.92 0.19
CA TYR A 71 14.47 11.42 1.48
C TYR A 71 15.88 11.92 1.77
N LYS A 72 16.77 11.94 0.75
CA LYS A 72 18.14 12.47 0.92
C LYS A 72 18.11 13.91 1.38
N ILE A 73 17.33 14.76 0.68
CA ILE A 73 17.23 16.20 0.95
C ILE A 73 16.73 16.44 2.38
N SER A 74 15.66 15.77 2.80
CA SER A 74 15.11 15.92 4.16
C SER A 74 16.13 15.57 5.24
N TRP A 75 16.88 14.49 5.09
CA TRP A 75 17.94 14.13 6.03
C TRP A 75 19.12 15.10 6.02
N ILE A 76 19.56 15.52 4.83
CA ILE A 76 20.67 16.48 4.68
C ILE A 76 20.32 17.80 5.35
N ILE A 77 19.12 18.34 5.10
CA ILE A 77 18.65 19.57 5.72
C ILE A 77 18.64 19.45 7.25
N LEU A 78 18.05 18.35 7.79
CA LEU A 78 17.97 18.13 9.23
C LEU A 78 19.38 18.08 9.88
N ILE A 79 20.32 17.37 9.25
CA ILE A 79 21.69 17.20 9.76
C ILE A 79 22.48 18.52 9.68
N LEU A 80 22.29 19.30 8.60
CA LEU A 80 23.00 20.58 8.44
C LEU A 80 22.45 21.67 9.37
N LEU A 81 21.14 21.74 9.60
CA LEU A 81 20.53 22.71 10.52
C LEU A 81 20.79 22.38 12.00
N PHE A 82 20.79 21.11 12.36
CA PHE A 82 20.95 20.64 13.73
C PHE A 82 21.97 19.49 13.79
N PRO A 83 23.28 19.77 13.68
CA PRO A 83 24.30 18.72 13.48
C PRO A 83 24.25 17.61 14.50
N ILE A 84 24.30 17.90 15.80
CA ILE A 84 24.30 16.88 16.86
C ILE A 84 22.96 16.12 16.89
N PHE A 85 21.85 16.86 16.90
CA PHE A 85 20.50 16.28 16.90
C PHE A 85 20.22 15.48 15.63
N GLY A 86 20.46 16.08 14.45
CA GLY A 86 20.22 15.46 13.15
C GLY A 86 21.06 14.20 12.93
N LEU A 87 22.35 14.24 13.30
CA LEU A 87 23.21 13.04 13.27
C LEU A 87 22.68 11.93 14.19
N THR A 88 22.30 12.28 15.42
CA THR A 88 21.76 11.31 16.38
C THR A 88 20.49 10.68 15.85
N ILE A 89 19.55 11.50 15.37
CA ILE A 89 18.29 11.01 14.78
C ILE A 89 18.58 10.17 13.52
N TYR A 90 19.50 10.60 12.65
CA TYR A 90 19.87 9.82 11.46
C TYR A 90 20.52 8.48 11.82
N LEU A 91 21.39 8.42 12.84
CA LEU A 91 21.99 7.17 13.27
C LEU A 91 20.97 6.20 13.89
N LEU A 92 19.97 6.74 14.59
CA LEU A 92 18.88 5.96 15.17
C LEU A 92 17.82 5.54 14.16
N PHE A 93 17.50 6.40 13.18
CA PHE A 93 16.35 6.23 12.29
C PHE A 93 16.69 6.18 10.80
N GLY A 94 17.74 6.84 10.37
CA GLY A 94 18.17 6.85 8.98
C GLY A 94 18.89 5.56 8.54
N ARG A 95 19.31 4.75 9.50
CA ARG A 95 19.94 3.44 9.27
C ARG A 95 18.98 2.33 9.64
N SER A 96 18.78 1.41 8.73
CA SER A 96 17.92 0.24 8.86
C SER A 96 18.40 -0.83 9.85
N GLY A 97 19.16 -0.46 10.89
CA GLY A 97 19.72 -1.43 11.86
C GLY A 97 18.65 -2.19 12.64
N ALA A 98 17.62 -1.50 13.14
CA ALA A 98 16.50 -2.12 13.84
C ALA A 98 15.59 -2.95 12.90
N VAL A 99 15.64 -2.66 11.61
CA VAL A 99 14.97 -3.43 10.54
C VAL A 99 15.70 -4.73 10.24
N SER A 100 16.95 -4.89 10.70
CA SER A 100 17.83 -6.01 10.30
C SER A 100 17.25 -7.39 10.66
N VAL A 101 16.58 -7.54 11.78
CA VAL A 101 16.00 -8.83 12.21
C VAL A 101 14.82 -9.20 11.32
N MET A 102 13.90 -8.26 11.07
CA MET A 102 12.76 -8.49 10.17
C MET A 102 13.24 -8.67 8.73
N ARG A 103 14.16 -7.85 8.25
CA ARG A 103 14.78 -7.99 6.93
C ARG A 103 15.40 -9.38 6.74
N ARG A 104 16.12 -9.89 7.75
CA ARG A 104 16.71 -11.24 7.70
C ARG A 104 15.64 -12.32 7.67
N ARG A 105 14.60 -12.22 8.51
CA ARG A 105 13.50 -13.20 8.53
C ARG A 105 12.71 -13.17 7.24
N PHE A 106 12.34 -11.97 6.79
CA PHE A 106 11.62 -11.77 5.52
C PHE A 106 12.46 -12.28 4.35
N GLY A 107 13.73 -11.86 4.23
CA GLY A 107 14.63 -12.31 3.18
C GLY A 107 14.83 -13.83 3.17
N LYS A 108 14.97 -14.48 4.34
CA LYS A 108 15.03 -15.94 4.43
C LYS A 108 13.75 -16.60 3.94
N ASN A 109 12.59 -16.06 4.33
CA ASN A 109 11.29 -16.55 3.89
C ASN A 109 11.09 -16.35 2.38
N MET A 110 11.46 -15.18 1.85
CA MET A 110 11.42 -14.90 0.40
C MET A 110 12.33 -15.83 -0.40
N THR A 111 13.55 -16.10 0.08
CA THR A 111 14.45 -17.05 -0.57
C THR A 111 13.81 -18.44 -0.66
N MET A 112 13.14 -18.88 0.39
CA MET A 112 12.40 -20.14 0.40
C MET A 112 11.19 -20.10 -0.57
N LEU A 113 10.42 -19.01 -0.58
CA LEU A 113 9.22 -18.89 -1.43
C LEU A 113 9.58 -18.79 -2.93
N ARG A 114 10.73 -18.22 -3.28
CA ARG A 114 11.21 -18.12 -4.67
C ARG A 114 11.28 -19.47 -5.39
N GLN A 115 11.53 -20.57 -4.68
CA GLN A 115 11.52 -21.91 -5.29
C GLN A 115 10.16 -22.29 -5.88
N TYR A 116 9.07 -21.72 -5.36
CA TYR A 116 7.72 -21.97 -5.85
C TYR A 116 7.32 -21.08 -7.03
N HIS A 117 8.00 -19.93 -7.19
CA HIS A 117 7.87 -19.07 -8.38
C HIS A 117 8.76 -19.58 -9.54
N ALA A 118 9.93 -20.14 -9.22
CA ALA A 118 10.96 -20.49 -10.21
C ALA A 118 10.47 -21.40 -11.35
N PRO A 119 9.67 -22.46 -11.13
CA PRO A 119 9.20 -23.31 -12.21
C PRO A 119 8.36 -22.55 -13.24
N ILE A 120 7.48 -21.63 -12.77
CA ILE A 120 6.60 -20.83 -13.64
C ILE A 120 7.43 -19.78 -14.39
N LEU A 121 8.36 -19.12 -13.69
CA LEU A 121 9.28 -18.14 -14.31
C LEU A 121 10.18 -18.79 -15.38
N GLN A 122 10.60 -20.04 -15.19
CA GLN A 122 11.43 -20.75 -16.15
C GLN A 122 10.67 -21.22 -17.39
N GLN A 123 9.42 -21.57 -17.25
CA GLN A 123 8.58 -22.02 -18.36
C GLN A 123 8.38 -20.94 -19.42
N ARG A 124 8.53 -19.64 -19.08
CA ARG A 124 8.40 -18.48 -19.97
C ARG A 124 7.44 -18.76 -21.12
N LEU A 125 6.25 -19.19 -20.75
CA LEU A 125 5.20 -19.58 -21.70
C LEU A 125 5.02 -18.46 -22.73
N ALA A 126 4.72 -18.83 -23.96
CA ALA A 126 4.28 -17.89 -24.98
C ALA A 126 2.88 -17.37 -24.61
N LEU A 127 2.84 -16.50 -23.57
CA LEU A 127 1.61 -15.94 -23.04
C LEU A 127 0.97 -14.99 -24.08
N PRO A 128 -0.36 -14.88 -24.12
CA PRO A 128 -1.10 -14.14 -25.12
C PRO A 128 -1.09 -12.63 -24.84
N TYR A 129 0.09 -12.01 -24.81
CA TYR A 129 0.19 -10.56 -24.65
C TYR A 129 -0.42 -9.82 -25.83
N PRO A 130 -1.27 -8.81 -25.60
CA PRO A 130 -1.87 -8.01 -26.66
C PRO A 130 -0.83 -7.36 -27.59
N ASP A 131 0.31 -6.94 -27.03
CA ASP A 131 1.38 -6.30 -27.79
C ASP A 131 2.77 -6.48 -27.14
N ARG A 132 3.78 -5.85 -27.75
CA ARG A 132 5.16 -5.88 -27.24
C ARG A 132 5.34 -5.09 -25.96
N ILE A 133 4.54 -4.06 -25.75
CA ILE A 133 4.64 -3.16 -24.58
C ILE A 133 4.20 -3.92 -23.32
N THR A 134 3.01 -4.50 -23.35
CA THR A 134 2.47 -5.32 -22.25
C THR A 134 3.39 -6.49 -21.93
N ARG A 135 3.99 -7.12 -22.95
CA ARG A 135 5.03 -8.17 -22.76
C ARG A 135 6.25 -7.62 -22.01
N ASN A 136 6.70 -6.41 -22.31
CA ASN A 136 7.86 -5.81 -21.63
C ASN A 136 7.55 -5.48 -20.18
N HIS A 137 6.32 -5.02 -19.88
CA HIS A 137 5.87 -4.76 -18.51
C HIS A 137 5.81 -6.06 -17.69
N ALA A 138 5.21 -7.10 -18.24
CA ALA A 138 5.22 -8.41 -17.61
C ALA A 138 6.63 -8.96 -17.42
N ARG A 139 7.52 -8.74 -18.40
CA ARG A 139 8.93 -9.14 -18.29
C ARG A 139 9.65 -8.45 -17.12
N TYR A 140 9.39 -7.15 -16.89
CA TYR A 140 9.94 -6.44 -15.74
C TYR A 140 9.50 -7.11 -14.42
N LEU A 141 8.20 -7.37 -14.27
CA LEU A 141 7.66 -8.03 -13.08
C LEU A 141 8.23 -9.43 -12.87
N GLN A 142 8.45 -10.19 -13.94
CA GLN A 142 9.01 -11.54 -13.87
C GLN A 142 10.52 -11.55 -13.61
N ASP A 143 11.29 -10.84 -14.43
CA ASP A 143 12.74 -10.94 -14.44
C ASP A 143 13.39 -10.13 -13.30
N ARG A 144 12.76 -9.00 -12.91
CA ARG A 144 13.33 -8.08 -11.92
C ARG A 144 12.65 -8.21 -10.56
N ALA A 145 11.31 -8.13 -10.52
CA ALA A 145 10.57 -8.24 -9.28
C ALA A 145 10.38 -9.71 -8.82
N GLY A 146 10.45 -10.68 -9.74
CA GLY A 146 10.41 -12.11 -9.43
C GLY A 146 9.00 -12.67 -9.24
N TYR A 147 7.96 -11.99 -9.75
CA TYR A 147 6.57 -12.45 -9.73
C TYR A 147 6.17 -13.05 -11.07
N PRO A 148 5.71 -14.31 -11.12
CA PRO A 148 5.37 -14.97 -12.38
C PRO A 148 4.08 -14.45 -12.98
N ALA A 149 4.00 -14.52 -14.32
CA ALA A 149 2.77 -14.31 -15.06
C ALA A 149 1.99 -15.63 -15.19
N TYR A 150 0.67 -15.51 -15.13
CA TYR A 150 -0.28 -16.60 -15.26
C TYR A 150 -1.24 -16.31 -16.42
N ASP A 151 -1.63 -17.35 -17.15
CA ASP A 151 -2.71 -17.25 -18.15
C ASP A 151 -4.01 -17.82 -17.58
N ASN A 152 -4.26 -19.02 -17.52
CA ASN A 152 -5.45 -19.73 -17.05
C ASN A 152 -6.14 -19.11 -15.80
N THR A 153 -6.55 -17.84 -15.93
CA THR A 153 -7.12 -17.07 -14.80
C THR A 153 -8.18 -16.09 -15.29
N ASP A 154 -9.37 -16.15 -14.72
CA ASP A 154 -10.39 -15.12 -14.91
C ASP A 154 -10.21 -13.98 -13.90
N VAL A 155 -10.38 -12.75 -14.37
CA VAL A 155 -10.36 -11.53 -13.56
C VAL A 155 -11.76 -10.92 -13.59
N THR A 156 -12.34 -10.70 -12.39
CA THR A 156 -13.59 -9.95 -12.24
C THR A 156 -13.30 -8.67 -11.49
N PHE A 157 -13.62 -7.53 -12.09
CA PHE A 157 -13.46 -6.22 -11.48
C PHE A 157 -14.75 -5.82 -10.73
N TYR A 158 -14.60 -5.21 -9.56
CA TYR A 158 -15.67 -4.63 -8.76
C TYR A 158 -15.40 -3.13 -8.56
N GLY A 159 -16.21 -2.30 -9.18
CA GLY A 159 -16.25 -0.86 -8.93
C GLY A 159 -17.07 -0.49 -7.69
N ASP A 160 -17.87 -1.43 -7.15
CA ASP A 160 -18.61 -1.31 -5.90
C ASP A 160 -18.07 -2.32 -4.88
N THR A 161 -17.64 -1.83 -3.73
CA THR A 161 -17.09 -2.65 -2.65
C THR A 161 -18.16 -3.49 -1.94
N CYS A 162 -19.44 -3.10 -1.99
CA CYS A 162 -20.54 -3.91 -1.46
C CYS A 162 -20.69 -5.19 -2.29
N GLU A 163 -20.61 -5.08 -3.62
CA GLU A 163 -20.64 -6.26 -4.50
C GLU A 163 -19.41 -7.15 -4.27
N ALA A 164 -18.22 -6.54 -4.10
CA ALA A 164 -17.01 -7.27 -3.78
C ALA A 164 -17.13 -8.03 -2.45
N LEU A 165 -17.72 -7.41 -1.42
CA LEU A 165 -17.95 -8.04 -0.11
C LEU A 165 -18.89 -9.24 -0.21
N GLU A 166 -19.99 -9.12 -0.96
CA GLU A 166 -20.93 -10.25 -1.14
C GLU A 166 -20.31 -11.40 -1.95
N ALA A 167 -19.52 -11.09 -2.97
CA ALA A 167 -18.75 -12.10 -3.70
C ALA A 167 -17.72 -12.79 -2.79
N GLN A 168 -17.06 -12.03 -1.92
CA GLN A 168 -16.12 -12.56 -0.94
C GLN A 168 -16.80 -13.48 0.08
N LYS A 169 -17.95 -13.07 0.65
CA LYS A 169 -18.75 -13.93 1.55
C LYS A 169 -19.16 -15.23 0.88
N THR A 170 -19.58 -15.17 -0.39
CA THR A 170 -19.95 -16.34 -1.17
C THR A 170 -18.78 -17.30 -1.32
N ALA A 171 -17.59 -16.79 -1.66
CA ALA A 171 -16.38 -17.60 -1.77
C ALA A 171 -15.97 -18.19 -0.41
N LEU A 172 -16.02 -17.41 0.67
CA LEU A 172 -15.69 -17.89 2.02
C LEU A 172 -16.60 -19.05 2.48
N ARG A 173 -17.91 -18.98 2.19
CA ARG A 173 -18.85 -20.09 2.50
C ARG A 173 -18.53 -21.37 1.75
N SER A 174 -17.92 -21.29 0.58
CA SER A 174 -17.53 -22.47 -0.22
C SER A 174 -16.18 -23.08 0.17
N ALA A 175 -15.48 -22.53 1.14
CA ALA A 175 -14.17 -23.00 1.56
C ALA A 175 -14.22 -24.41 2.15
N GLU A 176 -13.29 -25.28 1.71
CA GLU A 176 -13.18 -26.67 2.14
C GLU A 176 -11.86 -26.99 2.85
N LYS A 177 -10.78 -26.26 2.53
CA LYS A 177 -9.41 -26.57 2.99
C LYS A 177 -8.83 -25.45 3.85
N PHE A 178 -8.73 -24.24 3.29
CA PHE A 178 -8.15 -23.12 3.99
C PHE A 178 -8.66 -21.75 3.51
N ILE A 179 -8.64 -20.78 4.43
CA ILE A 179 -8.92 -19.37 4.17
C ILE A 179 -7.76 -18.54 4.72
N PHE A 180 -7.21 -17.65 3.89
CA PHE A 180 -6.25 -16.63 4.30
C PHE A 180 -6.83 -15.25 4.09
N MET A 181 -6.73 -14.38 5.11
CA MET A 181 -7.15 -12.99 5.05
C MET A 181 -6.05 -12.11 5.62
N GLU A 182 -5.61 -11.11 4.86
CA GLU A 182 -4.59 -10.12 5.23
C GLU A 182 -5.16 -8.74 4.93
N TYR A 183 -5.28 -7.89 5.95
CA TYR A 183 -5.85 -6.55 5.81
C TYR A 183 -5.12 -5.54 6.68
N HIS A 184 -4.90 -4.33 6.13
CA HIS A 184 -4.32 -3.24 6.91
C HIS A 184 -5.20 -2.85 8.10
N ALA A 185 -6.50 -2.68 7.88
CA ALA A 185 -7.45 -2.30 8.91
C ALA A 185 -8.64 -3.27 8.97
N ILE A 186 -8.96 -3.71 10.18
CA ILE A 186 -10.16 -4.46 10.51
C ILE A 186 -10.89 -3.71 11.63
N GLU A 187 -12.16 -3.36 11.41
CA GLU A 187 -13.04 -2.80 12.42
C GLU A 187 -13.96 -3.91 12.96
N ASP A 188 -13.97 -4.13 14.27
CA ASP A 188 -14.87 -5.09 14.91
C ASP A 188 -16.31 -4.53 14.95
N ALA A 189 -16.90 -4.40 13.75
CA ALA A 189 -18.22 -3.88 13.50
C ALA A 189 -18.99 -4.75 12.51
N SER A 190 -20.15 -4.32 12.04
CA SER A 190 -21.11 -5.21 11.34
C SER A 190 -20.53 -5.87 10.09
N ALA A 191 -19.75 -5.15 9.27
CA ALA A 191 -19.15 -5.70 8.06
C ALA A 191 -18.15 -6.84 8.36
N TRP A 192 -17.32 -6.67 9.39
CA TRP A 192 -16.40 -7.70 9.84
C TRP A 192 -17.13 -8.86 10.51
N GLN A 193 -18.14 -8.59 11.38
CA GLN A 193 -18.87 -9.63 12.11
C GLN A 193 -19.55 -10.63 11.18
N GLU A 194 -20.11 -10.15 10.05
CA GLU A 194 -20.68 -11.04 9.02
C GLU A 194 -19.61 -11.99 8.43
N LEU A 195 -18.39 -11.50 8.21
CA LEU A 195 -17.28 -12.34 7.76
C LEU A 195 -16.80 -13.27 8.86
N GLU A 196 -16.63 -12.75 10.10
CA GLU A 196 -16.19 -13.53 11.26
C GLU A 196 -17.10 -14.73 11.54
N ASP A 197 -18.41 -14.57 11.37
CA ASP A 197 -19.36 -15.66 11.55
C ASP A 197 -19.17 -16.77 10.50
N ILE A 198 -18.96 -16.41 9.24
CA ILE A 198 -18.64 -17.36 8.17
C ILE A 198 -17.30 -18.06 8.45
N LEU A 199 -16.27 -17.31 8.84
CA LEU A 199 -14.95 -17.84 9.15
C LEU A 199 -15.01 -18.84 10.31
N ALA A 200 -15.75 -18.51 11.36
CA ALA A 200 -15.92 -19.39 12.52
C ALA A 200 -16.72 -20.66 12.17
N GLU A 201 -17.75 -20.52 11.34
CA GLU A 201 -18.50 -21.67 10.83
C GLU A 201 -17.59 -22.61 10.03
N ARG A 202 -16.78 -22.06 9.12
CA ARG A 202 -15.83 -22.87 8.33
C ARG A 202 -14.75 -23.50 9.21
N ALA A 203 -14.22 -22.78 10.20
CA ALA A 203 -13.25 -23.31 11.16
C ALA A 203 -13.85 -24.50 11.96
N ALA A 204 -15.11 -24.41 12.38
CA ALA A 204 -15.82 -25.49 13.06
C ALA A 204 -16.00 -26.75 12.17
N HIS A 205 -16.00 -26.57 10.84
CA HIS A 205 -16.01 -27.65 9.86
C HIS A 205 -14.61 -28.15 9.45
N GLY A 206 -13.56 -27.72 10.14
CA GLY A 206 -12.19 -28.19 9.92
C GLY A 206 -11.40 -27.41 8.86
N VAL A 207 -11.94 -26.31 8.34
CA VAL A 207 -11.21 -25.40 7.43
C VAL A 207 -10.17 -24.64 8.23
N GLU A 208 -8.92 -24.59 7.74
CA GLU A 208 -7.87 -23.80 8.37
C GLU A 208 -8.07 -22.31 8.05
N VAL A 209 -8.32 -21.48 9.07
CA VAL A 209 -8.55 -20.04 8.89
C VAL A 209 -7.42 -19.23 9.50
N ARG A 210 -6.79 -18.35 8.68
CA ARG A 210 -5.73 -17.42 9.10
C ARG A 210 -6.15 -16.00 8.81
N VAL A 211 -6.09 -15.14 9.82
CA VAL A 211 -6.35 -13.71 9.74
C VAL A 211 -5.08 -12.94 10.14
N PHE A 212 -4.64 -12.02 9.30
CA PHE A 212 -3.47 -11.19 9.52
C PHE A 212 -3.85 -9.72 9.37
N TYR A 213 -3.44 -8.87 10.31
CA TYR A 213 -3.77 -7.45 10.28
C TYR A 213 -2.63 -6.57 10.78
N ASP A 214 -2.61 -5.31 10.32
CA ASP A 214 -1.67 -4.32 10.81
C ASP A 214 -2.14 -3.70 12.13
N ASP A 215 -1.25 -3.68 13.16
CA ASP A 215 -1.62 -3.19 14.50
C ASP A 215 -1.93 -1.68 14.51
N VAL A 216 -1.24 -0.87 13.68
CA VAL A 216 -1.51 0.58 13.55
C VAL A 216 -2.79 0.83 12.75
N GLY A 217 -2.94 0.12 11.63
CA GLY A 217 -4.11 0.27 10.76
C GLY A 217 -5.43 -0.08 11.46
N SER A 218 -5.37 -1.02 12.40
CA SER A 218 -6.55 -1.46 13.17
C SER A 218 -6.67 -0.77 14.53
N ILE A 219 -5.75 0.15 14.88
CA ILE A 219 -5.80 0.86 16.16
C ILE A 219 -7.04 1.77 16.22
N GLY A 220 -7.81 1.69 17.31
CA GLY A 220 -9.09 2.40 17.40
C GLY A 220 -10.30 1.61 16.89
N PHE A 221 -10.09 0.57 16.09
CA PHE A 221 -11.14 -0.27 15.50
C PHE A 221 -11.35 -1.60 16.24
N ILE A 222 -10.29 -2.12 16.86
CA ILE A 222 -10.31 -3.39 17.62
C ILE A 222 -9.77 -3.20 19.03
N ASN A 223 -10.17 -4.10 19.93
CA ASN A 223 -9.66 -4.12 21.31
C ASN A 223 -8.54 -5.14 21.50
N SER A 224 -7.89 -5.11 22.67
CA SER A 224 -6.78 -6.02 23.00
C SER A 224 -7.18 -7.50 23.10
N LYS A 225 -8.48 -7.81 23.18
CA LYS A 225 -9.03 -9.17 23.27
C LYS A 225 -9.34 -9.76 21.88
N PHE A 226 -9.27 -8.97 20.80
CA PHE A 226 -9.65 -9.39 19.44
C PHE A 226 -8.96 -10.69 19.01
N VAL A 227 -7.64 -10.80 19.17
CA VAL A 227 -6.91 -12.03 18.82
C VAL A 227 -7.39 -13.24 19.65
N LYS A 228 -7.68 -13.03 20.94
CA LYS A 228 -8.21 -14.10 21.80
C LYS A 228 -9.64 -14.49 21.43
N LYS A 229 -10.47 -13.51 21.06
CA LYS A 229 -11.84 -13.72 20.55
C LYS A 229 -11.81 -14.63 19.33
N LEU A 230 -11.00 -14.33 18.33
CA LEU A 230 -10.87 -15.13 17.11
C LEU A 230 -10.29 -16.52 17.39
N ALA A 231 -9.28 -16.63 18.26
CA ALA A 231 -8.71 -17.91 18.67
C ALA A 231 -9.76 -18.82 19.34
N GLY A 232 -10.64 -18.24 20.18
CA GLY A 232 -11.77 -18.96 20.79
C GLY A 232 -12.81 -19.47 19.78
N ARG A 233 -12.80 -18.94 18.56
CA ARG A 233 -13.65 -19.37 17.42
C ARG A 233 -12.91 -20.27 16.41
N GLY A 234 -11.70 -20.78 16.77
CA GLY A 234 -10.90 -21.65 15.90
C GLY A 234 -10.12 -20.92 14.81
N ILE A 235 -10.07 -19.59 14.82
CA ILE A 235 -9.41 -18.74 13.82
C ILE A 235 -8.00 -18.38 14.30
N GLN A 236 -6.97 -18.70 13.51
CA GLN A 236 -5.59 -18.27 13.76
C GLN A 236 -5.44 -16.79 13.39
N CYS A 237 -5.28 -15.92 14.38
CA CYS A 237 -5.13 -14.49 14.16
C CYS A 237 -3.77 -13.99 14.61
N ARG A 238 -3.12 -13.16 13.79
CA ARG A 238 -1.85 -12.49 14.13
C ARG A 238 -1.90 -11.02 13.72
N ARG A 239 -1.12 -10.23 14.46
CA ARG A 239 -0.92 -8.81 14.17
C ARG A 239 0.47 -8.55 13.62
N PHE A 240 0.55 -7.70 12.59
CA PHE A 240 1.80 -7.22 12.06
C PHE A 240 2.29 -6.00 12.86
N ASN A 241 3.59 -5.98 13.14
CA ASN A 241 4.36 -4.86 13.70
C ASN A 241 3.64 -4.12 14.85
N PRO A 242 3.49 -4.76 16.02
CA PRO A 242 2.78 -4.20 17.17
C PRO A 242 3.35 -2.86 17.61
N VAL A 243 2.46 -1.92 17.98
CA VAL A 243 2.85 -0.62 18.55
C VAL A 243 3.47 -0.81 19.92
N ILE A 244 4.71 -0.37 20.07
CA ILE A 244 5.46 -0.34 21.32
C ILE A 244 5.93 1.09 21.61
N PRO A 245 6.00 1.55 22.88
CA PRO A 245 6.40 2.91 23.24
C PRO A 245 7.93 3.10 23.21
N ILE A 246 8.57 2.61 22.16
CA ILE A 246 10.02 2.73 21.92
C ILE A 246 10.21 3.25 20.50
N LEU A 247 11.09 4.23 20.35
CA LEU A 247 11.54 4.73 19.08
C LEU A 247 12.12 3.57 18.24
N ASN A 248 11.39 3.15 17.23
CA ASN A 248 11.78 2.06 16.34
C ASN A 248 11.44 2.43 14.90
N VAL A 249 12.45 2.48 14.04
CA VAL A 249 12.29 2.81 12.60
C VAL A 249 11.33 1.85 11.90
N PHE A 250 11.36 0.57 12.28
CA PHE A 250 10.46 -0.43 11.72
C PHE A 250 8.97 -0.13 11.98
N MET A 251 8.64 0.74 12.95
CA MET A 251 7.27 1.21 13.14
C MET A 251 6.68 1.94 11.92
N ASN A 252 7.51 2.48 11.03
CA ASN A 252 7.05 3.10 9.77
C ASN A 252 6.73 2.07 8.69
N ASN A 253 7.29 0.86 8.77
CA ASN A 253 6.98 -0.20 7.83
C ASN A 253 5.67 -0.86 8.25
N ARG A 254 4.60 -0.63 7.48
CA ARG A 254 3.26 -1.14 7.76
C ARG A 254 2.84 -2.15 6.71
N ASP A 255 2.03 -3.11 7.13
CA ASP A 255 1.34 -3.99 6.20
C ASP A 255 0.10 -3.26 5.67
N HIS A 256 0.14 -2.90 4.39
CA HIS A 256 -0.98 -2.22 3.73
C HIS A 256 -1.66 -3.10 2.68
N ARG A 257 -1.34 -4.39 2.66
CA ARG A 257 -1.95 -5.38 1.78
C ARG A 257 -3.42 -5.63 2.13
N LYS A 258 -4.20 -6.05 1.14
CA LYS A 258 -5.58 -6.50 1.29
C LYS A 258 -5.74 -7.72 0.42
N ILE A 259 -5.73 -8.88 1.05
CA ILE A 259 -5.75 -10.17 0.36
C ILE A 259 -6.76 -11.09 1.04
N THR A 260 -7.58 -11.75 0.25
CA THR A 260 -8.33 -12.93 0.69
C THR A 260 -8.06 -14.06 -0.27
N VAL A 261 -7.71 -15.23 0.24
CA VAL A 261 -7.53 -16.47 -0.55
C VAL A 261 -8.41 -17.56 0.03
N VAL A 262 -9.11 -18.26 -0.84
CA VAL A 262 -9.96 -19.42 -0.49
C VAL A 262 -9.47 -20.63 -1.28
N ASP A 263 -9.00 -21.64 -0.57
CA ASP A 263 -8.57 -22.95 -1.09
C ASP A 263 -7.53 -22.92 -2.22
N GLY A 264 -6.84 -21.78 -2.43
CA GLY A 264 -5.97 -21.56 -3.58
C GLY A 264 -6.70 -21.48 -4.93
N ARG A 265 -8.04 -21.39 -4.94
CA ARG A 265 -8.92 -21.35 -6.12
C ARG A 265 -9.43 -19.97 -6.44
N VAL A 266 -9.82 -19.22 -5.41
CA VAL A 266 -10.37 -17.88 -5.52
C VAL A 266 -9.54 -16.94 -4.67
N GLY A 267 -9.19 -15.80 -5.24
CA GLY A 267 -8.45 -14.75 -4.54
C GLY A 267 -9.09 -13.38 -4.73
N PHE A 268 -9.01 -12.53 -3.72
CA PHE A 268 -9.46 -11.13 -3.79
C PHE A 268 -8.33 -10.20 -3.39
N THR A 269 -8.24 -9.07 -4.08
CA THR A 269 -7.41 -7.94 -3.67
C THR A 269 -8.03 -6.62 -4.16
N GLY A 270 -7.61 -5.50 -3.57
CA GLY A 270 -8.14 -4.19 -3.94
C GLY A 270 -7.74 -3.11 -2.93
N GLY A 271 -8.39 -1.95 -2.99
CA GLY A 271 -8.10 -0.81 -2.12
C GLY A 271 -8.78 -0.88 -0.75
N TYR A 272 -9.88 -1.61 -0.62
CA TYR A 272 -10.76 -1.58 0.54
C TYR A 272 -10.25 -2.37 1.75
N ASN A 273 -10.42 -1.79 2.95
CA ASN A 273 -10.25 -2.47 4.23
C ASN A 273 -11.58 -3.04 4.73
N LEU A 274 -11.54 -3.74 5.86
CA LEU A 274 -12.73 -4.32 6.49
C LEU A 274 -13.24 -3.40 7.62
N ALA A 275 -13.68 -2.19 7.24
CA ALA A 275 -14.30 -1.23 8.14
C ALA A 275 -15.57 -0.66 7.49
N GLU A 276 -16.48 -0.12 8.31
CA GLU A 276 -17.84 0.23 7.90
C GLU A 276 -17.90 1.28 6.77
N GLU A 277 -16.99 2.27 6.78
CA GLU A 277 -16.94 3.32 5.77
C GLU A 277 -16.62 2.78 4.37
N TYR A 278 -15.81 1.73 4.25
CA TYR A 278 -15.46 1.14 2.95
C TYR A 278 -16.63 0.51 2.21
N PHE A 279 -17.68 0.17 2.96
CA PHE A 279 -18.92 -0.44 2.44
C PHE A 279 -20.10 0.53 2.53
N ASN A 280 -19.84 1.82 2.69
CA ASN A 280 -20.85 2.87 2.81
C ASN A 280 -21.92 2.59 3.88
N ARG A 281 -21.56 1.89 4.97
CA ARG A 281 -22.42 1.70 6.16
C ARG A 281 -22.33 2.89 7.11
N THR A 282 -21.22 3.63 7.04
CA THR A 282 -21.02 4.93 7.66
C THR A 282 -20.43 5.91 6.65
N HIS A 283 -20.65 7.21 6.83
CA HIS A 283 -20.26 8.23 5.85
C HIS A 283 -19.45 9.38 6.48
N PRO A 284 -18.31 9.11 7.15
CA PRO A 284 -17.52 10.15 7.81
C PRO A 284 -16.95 11.19 6.83
N TYR A 285 -16.77 10.81 5.56
CA TYR A 285 -16.20 11.65 4.49
C TYR A 285 -17.07 11.63 3.22
N GLY A 286 -18.40 11.60 3.38
CA GLY A 286 -19.34 11.45 2.27
C GLY A 286 -19.36 10.02 1.73
N GLN A 287 -19.70 9.86 0.46
CA GLN A 287 -19.71 8.55 -0.19
C GLN A 287 -18.27 8.03 -0.36
N TRP A 288 -18.01 6.82 0.12
CA TRP A 288 -16.73 6.15 -0.06
C TRP A 288 -16.73 5.39 -1.39
N LYS A 289 -15.73 5.65 -2.22
CA LYS A 289 -15.50 4.93 -3.47
C LYS A 289 -14.19 4.15 -3.38
N ASP A 290 -14.29 2.85 -3.52
CA ASP A 290 -13.12 1.97 -3.64
C ASP A 290 -13.36 0.92 -4.73
N SER A 291 -12.35 0.09 -5.02
CA SER A 291 -12.44 -0.97 -6.02
C SER A 291 -11.63 -2.20 -5.61
N GLY A 292 -11.95 -3.32 -6.23
CA GLY A 292 -11.23 -4.56 -6.05
C GLY A 292 -11.39 -5.50 -7.23
N ILE A 293 -10.64 -6.59 -7.19
CA ILE A 293 -10.74 -7.68 -8.15
C ILE A 293 -10.88 -9.02 -7.45
N ARG A 294 -11.54 -9.93 -8.13
CA ARG A 294 -11.55 -11.36 -7.85
C ARG A 294 -10.76 -12.07 -8.94
N LEU A 295 -9.86 -12.92 -8.52
CA LEU A 295 -9.14 -13.86 -9.38
C LEU A 295 -9.69 -15.26 -9.18
N GLU A 296 -9.80 -16.03 -10.25
CA GLU A 296 -10.18 -17.45 -10.22
C GLU A 296 -9.30 -18.20 -11.21
N GLY A 297 -8.56 -19.20 -10.72
CA GLY A 297 -7.58 -19.96 -11.50
C GLY A 297 -6.14 -19.78 -11.00
N ASP A 298 -5.18 -19.97 -11.90
CA ASP A 298 -3.76 -20.18 -11.55
C ASP A 298 -3.09 -18.98 -10.87
N ALA A 299 -3.48 -17.74 -11.16
CA ALA A 299 -2.91 -16.56 -10.53
C ALA A 299 -3.22 -16.44 -9.03
N VAL A 300 -4.21 -17.18 -8.51
CA VAL A 300 -4.49 -17.24 -7.06
C VAL A 300 -3.29 -17.80 -6.30
N ARG A 301 -2.48 -18.66 -6.94
CA ARG A 301 -1.19 -19.13 -6.41
C ARG A 301 -0.27 -17.94 -6.07
N GLY A 302 -0.23 -16.92 -6.92
CA GLY A 302 0.55 -15.69 -6.68
C GLY A 302 0.09 -14.97 -5.40
N LEU A 303 -1.21 -14.72 -5.24
CA LEU A 303 -1.76 -14.10 -4.02
C LEU A 303 -1.50 -14.95 -2.76
N THR A 304 -1.60 -16.28 -2.89
CA THR A 304 -1.29 -17.21 -1.78
C THR A 304 0.16 -17.07 -1.31
N LEU A 305 1.11 -17.02 -2.25
CA LEU A 305 2.52 -16.86 -1.93
C LEU A 305 2.80 -15.47 -1.33
N ILE A 306 2.16 -14.41 -1.84
CA ILE A 306 2.26 -13.05 -1.29
C ILE A 306 1.77 -13.00 0.18
N PHE A 307 0.64 -13.64 0.51
CA PHE A 307 0.20 -13.78 1.91
C PHE A 307 1.25 -14.49 2.77
N LEU A 308 1.82 -15.59 2.25
CA LEU A 308 2.82 -16.39 2.98
C LEU A 308 4.16 -15.65 3.18
N GLU A 309 4.46 -14.60 2.42
CA GLU A 309 5.65 -13.75 2.61
C GLU A 309 5.69 -13.15 4.01
N LEU A 310 4.64 -12.44 4.42
CA LEU A 310 4.58 -11.79 5.73
C LEU A 310 4.16 -12.77 6.84
N TRP A 311 3.19 -13.63 6.58
CA TRP A 311 2.80 -14.65 7.56
C TRP A 311 3.98 -15.52 7.98
N GLY A 312 4.78 -16.01 7.01
CA GLY A 312 5.97 -16.82 7.26
C GLY A 312 7.08 -16.05 7.99
N ALA A 313 7.30 -14.76 7.65
CA ALA A 313 8.30 -13.93 8.30
C ALA A 313 7.98 -13.66 9.80
N THR A 314 6.72 -13.79 10.22
CA THR A 314 6.31 -13.65 11.63
C THR A 314 6.40 -14.96 12.42
N GLN A 315 6.76 -16.07 11.79
CA GLN A 315 6.91 -17.39 12.42
C GLN A 315 8.37 -17.74 12.69
N LYS A 316 8.58 -18.71 13.61
CA LYS A 316 9.89 -19.33 13.83
C LYS A 316 10.10 -20.53 12.91
N ALA A 317 9.05 -21.29 12.63
CA ALA A 317 9.08 -22.45 11.74
C ALA A 317 8.80 -22.02 10.29
N ALA A 318 9.42 -22.71 9.33
CA ALA A 318 9.10 -22.51 7.91
C ALA A 318 7.65 -22.95 7.65
N PRO A 319 6.87 -22.21 6.84
CA PRO A 319 5.52 -22.63 6.48
C PRO A 319 5.57 -23.89 5.58
N GLU A 320 4.57 -24.77 5.71
CA GLU A 320 4.33 -25.88 4.78
C GLU A 320 3.64 -25.32 3.54
N VAL A 321 4.43 -24.79 2.60
CA VAL A 321 3.91 -24.01 1.46
C VAL A 321 3.12 -24.88 0.48
N GLU A 322 3.62 -26.10 0.19
CA GLU A 322 3.01 -27.05 -0.77
C GLU A 322 1.53 -27.32 -0.46
N ARG A 323 1.18 -27.38 0.81
CA ARG A 323 -0.20 -27.61 1.27
C ARG A 323 -1.18 -26.55 0.79
N TYR A 324 -0.70 -25.33 0.56
CA TYR A 324 -1.51 -24.17 0.17
C TYR A 324 -1.41 -23.85 -1.33
N LEU A 325 -0.76 -24.70 -2.09
CA LEU A 325 -0.62 -24.59 -3.53
C LEU A 325 -1.22 -25.85 -4.22
N PRO A 326 -2.51 -26.11 -4.00
CA PRO A 326 -3.15 -27.27 -4.61
C PRO A 326 -3.16 -27.13 -6.14
N ASP A 327 -3.09 -28.26 -6.82
CA ASP A 327 -3.44 -28.34 -8.22
C ASP A 327 -4.98 -28.28 -8.31
N VAL A 328 -5.50 -27.17 -8.83
CA VAL A 328 -6.94 -26.92 -8.94
C VAL A 328 -7.32 -26.97 -10.41
N PRO A 329 -8.10 -27.97 -10.85
CA PRO A 329 -8.62 -27.97 -12.22
C PRO A 329 -9.46 -26.73 -12.48
N TYR A 330 -9.00 -25.89 -13.38
CA TYR A 330 -9.69 -24.68 -13.84
C TYR A 330 -9.45 -24.46 -15.33
N THR A 331 -10.43 -23.93 -16.01
CA THR A 331 -10.30 -23.48 -17.40
C THR A 331 -10.85 -22.07 -17.48
N ALA A 332 -9.98 -21.11 -17.71
CA ALA A 332 -10.37 -19.72 -17.84
C ALA A 332 -11.26 -19.50 -19.08
N ARG A 333 -12.17 -18.55 -18.96
CA ARG A 333 -13.08 -18.14 -20.03
C ARG A 333 -12.41 -17.21 -21.04
N GLU A 334 -11.38 -16.49 -20.59
CA GLU A 334 -10.65 -15.52 -21.36
C GLU A 334 -9.14 -15.83 -21.36
N ASN A 335 -8.43 -15.32 -22.37
CA ASN A 335 -6.97 -15.46 -22.49
C ASN A 335 -6.26 -14.29 -21.78
N ALA A 336 -6.55 -14.06 -20.50
CA ALA A 336 -5.91 -13.03 -19.71
C ALA A 336 -4.45 -13.37 -19.41
N VAL A 337 -3.59 -12.36 -19.31
CA VAL A 337 -2.31 -12.47 -18.63
C VAL A 337 -2.39 -11.70 -17.32
N VAL A 338 -2.17 -12.38 -16.19
CA VAL A 338 -2.41 -11.89 -14.85
C VAL A 338 -1.16 -12.04 -13.99
N LEU A 339 -0.69 -10.97 -13.38
CA LEU A 339 0.48 -10.94 -12.50
C LEU A 339 0.12 -10.29 -11.16
N PRO A 340 -0.26 -11.06 -10.14
CA PRO A 340 -0.24 -10.58 -8.78
C PRO A 340 1.20 -10.33 -8.34
N TYR A 341 1.47 -9.15 -7.79
CA TYR A 341 2.80 -8.78 -7.32
C TYR A 341 2.71 -8.05 -5.98
N ALA A 342 3.81 -8.05 -5.25
CA ALA A 342 3.95 -7.29 -4.03
C ALA A 342 5.09 -6.28 -4.16
N ASP A 343 5.00 -5.24 -3.35
CA ASP A 343 6.07 -4.30 -3.10
C ASP A 343 6.45 -4.35 -1.62
N ASN A 344 7.72 -4.16 -1.31
CA ASN A 344 8.18 -4.26 0.07
C ASN A 344 9.32 -3.28 0.37
N PRO A 345 9.34 -2.68 1.56
CA PRO A 345 10.32 -1.66 1.93
C PRO A 345 11.67 -2.25 2.35
N LEU A 346 11.88 -3.55 2.24
CA LEU A 346 13.06 -4.25 2.75
C LEU A 346 14.06 -4.63 1.66
N ASP A 347 13.71 -4.47 0.39
CA ASP A 347 14.64 -4.58 -0.73
C ASP A 347 14.90 -3.20 -1.37
N ASP A 348 15.66 -3.16 -2.45
CA ASP A 348 16.06 -1.93 -3.13
C ASP A 348 15.25 -1.71 -4.43
N GLU A 349 14.15 -2.45 -4.65
CA GLU A 349 13.32 -2.37 -5.84
C GLU A 349 11.96 -1.75 -5.51
N ALA A 350 11.68 -0.56 -6.03
CA ALA A 350 10.36 0.10 -5.91
C ALA A 350 9.41 -0.46 -6.97
N THR A 351 8.97 -1.70 -6.79
CA THR A 351 8.18 -2.45 -7.79
C THR A 351 6.90 -1.71 -8.15
N GLY A 352 6.17 -1.21 -7.16
CA GLY A 352 4.92 -0.49 -7.37
C GLY A 352 5.11 0.78 -8.20
N GLU A 353 6.10 1.62 -7.86
CA GLU A 353 6.41 2.82 -8.62
C GLU A 353 6.81 2.50 -10.06
N ASN A 354 7.67 1.49 -10.23
CA ASN A 354 8.19 1.10 -11.55
C ASN A 354 7.08 0.56 -12.48
N VAL A 355 6.09 -0.16 -11.93
CA VAL A 355 4.92 -0.61 -12.72
C VAL A 355 4.13 0.59 -13.23
N TYR A 356 3.79 1.55 -12.36
CA TYR A 356 3.10 2.77 -12.78
C TYR A 356 3.92 3.60 -13.77
N LEU A 357 5.22 3.77 -13.54
CA LEU A 357 6.12 4.48 -14.47
C LEU A 357 6.14 3.83 -15.85
N ASN A 358 6.19 2.49 -15.92
CA ASN A 358 6.16 1.75 -17.17
C ASN A 358 4.85 2.00 -17.93
N MET A 359 3.69 1.92 -17.25
CA MET A 359 2.39 2.17 -17.85
C MET A 359 2.28 3.61 -18.37
N ILE A 360 2.66 4.61 -17.58
CA ILE A 360 2.58 6.03 -17.97
C ILE A 360 3.51 6.35 -19.15
N ARG A 361 4.74 5.79 -19.16
CA ARG A 361 5.73 6.04 -20.21
C ARG A 361 5.34 5.40 -21.55
N SER A 362 4.61 4.31 -21.51
CA SER A 362 4.23 3.56 -22.70
C SER A 362 2.86 3.94 -23.27
N ALA A 363 2.05 4.67 -22.51
CA ALA A 363 0.74 5.14 -22.94
C ALA A 363 0.84 5.99 -24.22
N LYS A 364 -0.06 5.72 -25.17
CA LYS A 364 -0.14 6.40 -26.46
C LYS A 364 -1.35 7.33 -26.55
N ASP A 365 -2.49 6.84 -26.10
CA ASP A 365 -3.77 7.53 -26.19
C ASP A 365 -4.18 8.11 -24.84
N TYR A 366 -4.19 7.29 -23.79
CA TYR A 366 -4.60 7.73 -22.47
C TYR A 366 -4.00 6.92 -21.30
N VAL A 367 -3.91 7.57 -20.15
CA VAL A 367 -3.69 6.93 -18.85
C VAL A 367 -4.59 7.56 -17.79
N TYR A 368 -5.41 6.75 -17.14
CA TYR A 368 -6.32 7.19 -16.09
C TYR A 368 -5.94 6.55 -14.75
N ILE A 369 -5.93 7.36 -13.70
CA ILE A 369 -5.42 7.00 -12.38
C ILE A 369 -6.40 7.46 -11.31
N THR A 370 -6.71 6.61 -10.33
CA THR A 370 -7.29 7.01 -9.05
C THR A 370 -6.30 6.80 -7.92
N THR A 371 -6.23 7.73 -6.99
CA THR A 371 -5.46 7.61 -5.76
C THR A 371 -6.01 8.51 -4.67
N PRO A 372 -6.09 8.04 -3.40
CA PRO A 372 -6.51 8.91 -2.29
C PRO A 372 -5.48 9.98 -1.95
N TYR A 373 -4.20 9.72 -2.22
CA TYR A 373 -3.10 10.63 -1.92
C TYR A 373 -2.20 10.75 -3.13
N LEU A 374 -1.92 11.99 -3.55
CA LEU A 374 -1.07 12.32 -4.69
C LEU A 374 0.18 13.06 -4.20
N ILE A 375 1.18 12.29 -3.74
CA ILE A 375 2.43 12.79 -3.18
C ILE A 375 3.58 12.16 -3.96
N LEU A 376 3.94 12.80 -5.06
CA LEU A 376 4.73 12.20 -6.13
C LEU A 376 6.24 12.38 -5.92
N SER A 377 7.00 11.36 -6.32
CA SER A 377 8.42 11.53 -6.60
C SER A 377 8.65 12.47 -7.78
N ASP A 378 9.85 13.04 -7.87
CA ASP A 378 10.21 13.90 -9.03
C ASP A 378 10.13 13.12 -10.34
N GLU A 379 10.48 11.82 -10.32
CA GLU A 379 10.42 10.96 -11.49
C GLU A 379 8.97 10.71 -11.95
N MET A 380 8.08 10.39 -11.02
CA MET A 380 6.67 10.20 -11.31
C MET A 380 6.03 11.48 -11.83
N GLN A 381 6.29 12.62 -11.15
CA GLN A 381 5.78 13.92 -11.55
C GLN A 381 6.25 14.31 -12.97
N ARG A 382 7.54 14.12 -13.26
CA ARG A 382 8.12 14.40 -14.58
C ARG A 382 7.52 13.49 -15.65
N THR A 383 7.32 12.21 -15.35
CA THR A 383 6.76 11.22 -16.28
C THR A 383 5.33 11.56 -16.66
N LEU A 384 4.46 11.87 -15.69
CA LEU A 384 3.07 12.30 -15.92
C LEU A 384 3.01 13.58 -16.79
N ARG A 385 3.83 14.56 -16.46
CA ARG A 385 3.91 15.82 -17.20
C ARG A 385 4.37 15.62 -18.62
N LEU A 386 5.38 14.77 -18.84
CA LEU A 386 5.90 14.48 -20.18
C LEU A 386 4.86 13.76 -21.02
N ALA A 387 4.18 12.76 -20.47
CA ALA A 387 3.11 12.04 -21.17
C ALA A 387 2.01 13.01 -21.64
N ALA A 388 1.48 13.84 -20.74
CA ALA A 388 0.46 14.84 -21.09
C ALA A 388 0.98 15.86 -22.11
N SER A 389 2.20 16.38 -21.96
CA SER A 389 2.80 17.31 -22.92
C SER A 389 3.06 16.68 -24.30
N SER A 390 3.15 15.36 -24.36
CA SER A 390 3.30 14.60 -25.62
C SER A 390 1.97 14.21 -26.28
N GLY A 391 0.83 14.65 -25.71
CA GLY A 391 -0.50 14.44 -26.29
C GLY A 391 -1.30 13.28 -25.69
N VAL A 392 -0.77 12.56 -24.69
CA VAL A 392 -1.52 11.52 -23.98
C VAL A 392 -2.57 12.16 -23.06
N ASP A 393 -3.81 11.67 -23.10
CA ASP A 393 -4.88 12.10 -22.19
C ASP A 393 -4.63 11.54 -20.78
N VAL A 394 -3.92 12.32 -19.95
CA VAL A 394 -3.60 11.94 -18.56
C VAL A 394 -4.65 12.50 -17.62
N ARG A 395 -5.40 11.62 -16.94
CA ARG A 395 -6.43 12.01 -15.97
C ARG A 395 -6.17 11.38 -14.60
N ILE A 396 -6.28 12.20 -13.56
CA ILE A 396 -6.09 11.76 -12.18
C ILE A 396 -7.32 12.15 -11.36
N ILE A 397 -7.90 11.18 -10.64
CA ILE A 397 -9.01 11.42 -9.71
C ILE A 397 -8.48 11.27 -8.29
N THR A 398 -8.76 12.27 -7.45
CA THR A 398 -8.43 12.32 -6.03
C THR A 398 -9.70 12.59 -5.20
N PRO A 399 -9.67 12.48 -3.86
CA PRO A 399 -10.84 12.77 -3.03
C PRO A 399 -11.33 14.21 -3.16
N GLY A 400 -12.66 14.41 -3.13
CA GLY A 400 -13.27 15.73 -2.98
C GLY A 400 -13.42 16.14 -1.51
N ILE A 401 -13.73 15.17 -0.63
CA ILE A 401 -13.81 15.36 0.83
C ILE A 401 -12.66 14.58 1.47
N PRO A 402 -11.68 15.25 2.11
CA PRO A 402 -10.49 14.57 2.63
C PRO A 402 -10.73 13.89 3.99
N ASP A 403 -10.07 12.76 4.23
CA ASP A 403 -9.93 12.12 5.54
C ASP A 403 -8.92 12.87 6.44
N LYS A 404 -7.86 13.42 5.85
CA LYS A 404 -6.77 14.15 6.54
C LYS A 404 -6.48 15.46 5.82
N LYS A 405 -6.90 16.58 6.41
CA LYS A 405 -6.78 17.91 5.80
C LYS A 405 -5.34 18.30 5.42
N LEU A 406 -4.35 17.93 6.25
CA LEU A 406 -2.94 18.23 5.98
C LEU A 406 -2.43 17.46 4.74
N ILE A 407 -2.69 16.15 4.68
CA ILE A 407 -2.30 15.31 3.55
C ILE A 407 -2.97 15.77 2.25
N PHE A 408 -4.23 16.20 2.34
CA PHE A 408 -4.95 16.78 1.22
C PHE A 408 -4.31 18.10 0.72
N SER A 409 -3.83 18.94 1.65
CA SER A 409 -3.08 20.15 1.28
C SER A 409 -1.77 19.81 0.56
N VAL A 410 -1.08 18.76 1.01
CA VAL A 410 0.13 18.26 0.33
C VAL A 410 -0.23 17.73 -1.07
N THR A 411 -1.27 16.91 -1.21
CA THR A 411 -1.78 16.42 -2.50
C THR A 411 -2.04 17.58 -3.47
N ARG A 412 -2.77 18.60 -3.04
CA ARG A 412 -3.08 19.78 -3.86
C ARG A 412 -1.85 20.62 -4.24
N SER A 413 -0.75 20.54 -3.47
CA SER A 413 0.49 21.24 -3.80
C SER A 413 1.16 20.73 -5.08
N TYR A 414 0.83 19.51 -5.53
CA TYR A 414 1.32 18.93 -6.78
C TYR A 414 0.48 19.30 -8.00
N TYR A 415 -0.79 19.69 -7.83
CA TYR A 415 -1.72 19.94 -8.93
C TYR A 415 -1.23 20.99 -9.94
N ALA A 416 -0.73 22.11 -9.45
CA ALA A 416 -0.33 23.23 -10.29
C ALA A 416 0.75 22.85 -11.33
N SER A 417 1.71 22.02 -10.95
CA SER A 417 2.76 21.59 -11.87
C SER A 417 2.27 20.58 -12.90
N LEU A 418 1.32 19.73 -12.52
CA LEU A 418 0.69 18.75 -13.39
C LEU A 418 -0.26 19.42 -14.38
N ALA A 419 -1.16 20.27 -13.88
CA ALA A 419 -2.15 20.99 -14.66
C ALA A 419 -1.52 21.87 -15.76
N LYS A 420 -0.43 22.57 -15.44
CA LYS A 420 0.33 23.38 -16.43
C LYS A 420 0.93 22.56 -17.57
N SER A 421 1.08 21.27 -17.41
CA SER A 421 1.60 20.37 -18.44
C SER A 421 0.50 19.60 -19.18
N GLY A 422 -0.78 19.90 -18.92
CA GLY A 422 -1.92 19.28 -19.59
C GLY A 422 -2.51 18.07 -18.85
N VAL A 423 -2.01 17.69 -17.68
CA VAL A 423 -2.64 16.65 -16.86
C VAL A 423 -3.98 17.16 -16.33
N ARG A 424 -5.05 16.41 -16.56
CA ARG A 424 -6.40 16.75 -16.10
C ARG A 424 -6.63 16.18 -14.70
N ILE A 425 -7.06 17.04 -13.78
CA ILE A 425 -7.21 16.69 -12.36
C ILE A 425 -8.67 16.82 -11.97
N TYR A 426 -9.17 15.76 -11.35
CA TYR A 426 -10.55 15.61 -10.91
C TYR A 426 -10.60 15.36 -9.41
N GLU A 427 -11.53 16.00 -8.72
CA GLU A 427 -11.86 15.73 -7.32
C GLU A 427 -13.22 15.03 -7.25
N TYR A 428 -13.27 13.86 -6.62
CA TYR A 428 -14.51 13.07 -6.46
C TYR A 428 -15.50 13.80 -5.56
N ALA A 429 -16.45 14.51 -6.15
CA ALA A 429 -17.35 15.42 -5.44
C ALA A 429 -18.25 14.72 -4.39
N PRO A 430 -18.74 13.46 -4.59
CA PRO A 430 -19.62 12.83 -3.60
C PRO A 430 -18.93 12.50 -2.26
N GLY A 431 -17.58 12.44 -2.22
CA GLY A 431 -16.90 12.07 -0.99
C GLY A 431 -15.42 11.73 -1.12
N PHE A 432 -15.04 10.59 -0.53
CA PHE A 432 -13.67 10.11 -0.49
C PHE A 432 -13.44 8.95 -1.47
N ILE A 433 -12.61 9.17 -2.50
CA ILE A 433 -12.17 8.09 -3.38
C ILE A 433 -10.90 7.46 -2.81
N HIS A 434 -10.96 6.16 -2.54
CA HIS A 434 -9.84 5.39 -1.98
C HIS A 434 -9.35 4.29 -2.94
N ALA A 435 -9.95 4.13 -4.12
CA ALA A 435 -9.50 3.21 -5.13
C ALA A 435 -8.06 3.52 -5.59
N LYS A 436 -7.27 2.49 -5.82
CA LYS A 436 -5.93 2.56 -6.41
C LYS A 436 -5.94 1.71 -7.66
N GLN A 437 -6.27 2.35 -8.75
CA GLN A 437 -6.36 1.71 -10.06
C GLN A 437 -5.75 2.59 -11.14
N CYS A 438 -5.18 1.94 -12.14
CA CYS A 438 -4.64 2.58 -13.33
C CYS A 438 -5.03 1.76 -14.55
N VAL A 439 -5.39 2.45 -15.64
CA VAL A 439 -5.67 1.82 -16.93
C VAL A 439 -5.04 2.63 -18.05
N THR A 440 -4.45 1.94 -19.03
CA THR A 440 -3.81 2.57 -20.19
C THR A 440 -4.31 1.96 -21.48
N ASP A 441 -4.67 2.81 -22.44
CA ASP A 441 -4.96 2.49 -23.86
C ASP A 441 -5.94 1.31 -24.09
N GLY A 442 -6.71 0.90 -23.06
CA GLY A 442 -7.58 -0.28 -23.11
C GLY A 442 -6.85 -1.61 -23.21
N THR A 443 -5.53 -1.62 -22.99
CA THR A 443 -4.69 -2.81 -23.17
C THR A 443 -4.30 -3.48 -21.88
N GLU A 444 -4.10 -2.70 -20.81
CA GLU A 444 -3.66 -3.18 -19.50
C GLU A 444 -4.25 -2.36 -18.36
N ALA A 445 -4.34 -2.97 -17.18
CA ALA A 445 -4.76 -2.31 -15.96
C ALA A 445 -4.01 -2.83 -14.73
N VAL A 446 -3.98 -2.01 -13.69
CA VAL A 446 -3.52 -2.36 -12.34
C VAL A 446 -4.61 -2.00 -11.34
N VAL A 447 -4.90 -2.93 -10.43
CA VAL A 447 -5.79 -2.73 -9.28
C VAL A 447 -5.11 -3.30 -8.03
N GLY A 448 -5.11 -2.54 -6.93
CA GLY A 448 -4.47 -3.02 -5.71
C GLY A 448 -4.47 -2.03 -4.56
N THR A 449 -3.42 -2.07 -3.78
CA THR A 449 -3.32 -1.32 -2.52
C THR A 449 -2.42 -0.08 -2.62
N ILE A 450 -1.62 0.04 -3.69
CA ILE A 450 -0.50 0.98 -3.82
C ILE A 450 -0.99 2.38 -4.15
N ASN A 451 -0.91 3.31 -3.20
CA ASN A 451 -1.18 4.73 -3.42
C ASN A 451 -0.03 5.41 -4.16
N PHE A 452 -0.30 6.57 -4.73
CA PHE A 452 0.71 7.48 -5.28
C PHE A 452 1.28 8.39 -4.18
N ASP A 453 1.80 7.79 -3.10
CA ASP A 453 2.45 8.51 -2.01
C ASP A 453 3.73 7.80 -1.53
N PHE A 454 4.62 8.56 -0.85
CA PHE A 454 5.92 8.05 -0.40
C PHE A 454 5.81 6.87 0.57
N ARG A 455 4.75 6.79 1.38
CA ARG A 455 4.60 5.69 2.33
C ARG A 455 4.28 4.39 1.61
N SER A 456 3.34 4.42 0.66
CA SER A 456 3.01 3.26 -0.15
C SER A 456 4.18 2.82 -1.03
N LEU A 457 4.86 3.77 -1.68
CA LEU A 457 5.89 3.44 -2.65
C LEU A 457 7.23 3.00 -2.03
N TYR A 458 7.50 3.32 -0.74
CA TYR A 458 8.84 3.09 -0.17
C TYR A 458 8.86 2.55 1.27
N LEU A 459 7.75 2.59 2.01
CA LEU A 459 7.74 2.25 3.43
C LEU A 459 6.76 1.11 3.79
N HIS A 460 5.75 0.87 2.99
CA HIS A 460 4.73 -0.14 3.27
C HIS A 460 4.98 -1.44 2.51
N PHE A 461 4.49 -2.53 3.08
CA PHE A 461 4.25 -3.74 2.32
C PHE A 461 2.93 -3.58 1.58
N GLU A 462 2.97 -3.63 0.27
CA GLU A 462 1.85 -3.43 -0.62
C GLU A 462 1.64 -4.63 -1.53
N ASN A 463 0.49 -4.74 -2.16
CA ASN A 463 0.26 -5.65 -3.26
C ASN A 463 -0.67 -5.06 -4.31
N ALA A 464 -0.51 -5.50 -5.54
CA ALA A 464 -1.42 -5.19 -6.62
C ALA A 464 -1.47 -6.35 -7.61
N CYS A 465 -2.39 -6.26 -8.55
CA CYS A 465 -2.46 -7.16 -9.67
C CYS A 465 -2.39 -6.35 -10.97
N TRP A 466 -1.42 -6.64 -11.80
CA TRP A 466 -1.35 -6.17 -13.18
C TRP A 466 -1.98 -7.23 -14.08
N PHE A 467 -2.81 -6.80 -15.03
CA PHE A 467 -3.46 -7.72 -15.98
C PHE A 467 -3.71 -7.06 -17.33
N CYS A 468 -3.74 -7.89 -18.39
CA CYS A 468 -4.02 -7.49 -19.75
C CYS A 468 -4.75 -8.58 -20.53
N GLY A 469 -5.30 -8.23 -21.68
CA GLY A 469 -5.92 -9.19 -22.59
C GLY A 469 -7.25 -9.77 -22.13
N CYS A 470 -7.98 -9.09 -21.23
CA CYS A 470 -9.27 -9.54 -20.71
C CYS A 470 -10.28 -8.41 -20.60
N SER A 471 -11.57 -8.78 -20.46
CA SER A 471 -12.69 -7.86 -20.31
C SER A 471 -12.59 -6.95 -19.09
N ALA A 472 -11.92 -7.40 -18.01
CA ALA A 472 -11.71 -6.61 -16.80
C ALA A 472 -10.95 -5.30 -17.04
N VAL A 473 -10.08 -5.22 -18.07
CA VAL A 473 -9.44 -3.95 -18.47
C VAL A 473 -10.49 -2.93 -18.94
N ALA A 474 -11.46 -3.37 -19.74
CA ALA A 474 -12.57 -2.52 -20.17
C ALA A 474 -13.51 -2.16 -19.02
N ASP A 475 -13.68 -3.05 -18.02
CA ASP A 475 -14.46 -2.77 -16.81
C ASP A 475 -13.83 -1.65 -15.98
N VAL A 476 -12.52 -1.70 -15.75
CA VAL A 476 -11.77 -0.61 -15.10
C VAL A 476 -11.94 0.69 -15.87
N ARG A 477 -11.84 0.67 -17.21
CA ARG A 477 -12.06 1.86 -18.02
C ARG A 477 -13.48 2.39 -17.88
N ARG A 478 -14.52 1.54 -17.89
CA ARG A 478 -15.93 1.94 -17.70
C ARG A 478 -16.16 2.56 -16.32
N ASP A 479 -15.48 2.07 -15.28
CA ASP A 479 -15.54 2.68 -13.94
C ASP A 479 -15.03 4.13 -13.96
N PHE A 480 -13.91 4.40 -14.65
CA PHE A 480 -13.43 5.77 -14.85
C PHE A 480 -14.44 6.63 -15.62
N ASP A 481 -15.02 6.10 -16.70
CA ASP A 481 -15.99 6.84 -17.52
C ASP A 481 -17.26 7.18 -16.72
N ALA A 482 -17.66 6.32 -15.74
CA ALA A 482 -18.75 6.60 -14.82
C ALA A 482 -18.35 7.60 -13.71
N LEU A 483 -17.07 7.66 -13.33
CA LEU A 483 -16.58 8.58 -12.31
C LEU A 483 -16.43 10.02 -12.79
N PHE A 484 -15.94 10.26 -14.01
CA PHE A 484 -15.68 11.61 -14.50
C PHE A 484 -16.90 12.54 -14.39
N PRO A 485 -18.14 12.14 -14.74
CA PRO A 485 -19.31 13.01 -14.64
C PRO A 485 -19.69 13.44 -13.22
N VAL A 486 -19.32 12.64 -12.20
CA VAL A 486 -19.62 12.93 -10.80
C VAL A 486 -18.45 13.60 -10.07
N CYS A 487 -17.33 13.80 -10.76
CA CYS A 487 -16.17 14.53 -10.27
C CYS A 487 -16.21 16.00 -10.66
N ARG A 488 -15.59 16.85 -9.87
CA ARG A 488 -15.29 18.24 -10.22
C ARG A 488 -13.92 18.30 -10.88
N GLU A 489 -13.86 18.73 -12.14
CA GLU A 489 -12.58 19.02 -12.77
C GLU A 489 -12.00 20.32 -12.22
N VAL A 490 -10.78 20.27 -11.69
CA VAL A 490 -10.09 21.41 -11.06
C VAL A 490 -8.86 21.86 -11.84
N THR A 491 -8.60 21.29 -12.99
CA THR A 491 -7.41 21.53 -13.80
C THR A 491 -7.14 23.00 -14.03
N GLN A 492 -8.15 23.77 -14.48
CA GLN A 492 -8.01 25.17 -14.82
C GLN A 492 -7.71 26.04 -13.58
N GLU A 493 -8.33 25.73 -12.42
CA GLU A 493 -8.11 26.45 -11.17
C GLU A 493 -6.63 26.41 -10.73
N TYR A 494 -5.92 25.32 -11.08
CA TYR A 494 -4.52 25.11 -10.71
C TYR A 494 -3.53 25.44 -11.84
N ALA A 495 -3.97 25.48 -13.10
CA ALA A 495 -3.13 25.91 -14.23
C ALA A 495 -2.84 27.41 -14.19
N ASP A 496 -3.75 28.20 -13.63
CA ASP A 496 -3.61 29.65 -13.53
C ASP A 496 -2.50 30.08 -12.56
N THR A 497 -2.11 31.35 -12.67
CA THR A 497 -1.02 31.91 -11.85
C THR A 497 -1.44 32.01 -10.38
N ARG A 498 -0.81 31.24 -9.52
CA ARG A 498 -1.00 31.28 -8.06
C ARG A 498 -0.09 32.33 -7.41
N SER A 499 -0.55 32.95 -6.31
CA SER A 499 0.23 33.93 -5.57
C SER A 499 1.56 33.37 -5.06
N LEU A 500 2.57 34.23 -4.87
CA LEU A 500 3.87 33.83 -4.33
C LEU A 500 3.77 33.18 -2.95
N ALA A 501 2.87 33.68 -2.10
CA ALA A 501 2.65 33.12 -0.76
C ALA A 501 2.16 31.68 -0.82
N VAL A 502 1.19 31.37 -1.69
CA VAL A 502 0.68 30.01 -1.88
C VAL A 502 1.77 29.10 -2.46
N ARG A 503 2.53 29.57 -3.44
CA ARG A 503 3.66 28.81 -4.01
C ARG A 503 4.74 28.50 -2.96
N GLY A 504 5.05 29.47 -2.09
CA GLY A 504 5.98 29.29 -0.97
C GLY A 504 5.47 28.23 0.01
N TRP A 505 4.18 28.29 0.35
CA TRP A 505 3.55 27.30 1.22
C TRP A 505 3.56 25.88 0.60
N ASP A 506 3.24 25.76 -0.67
CA ASP A 506 3.33 24.49 -1.41
C ASP A 506 4.75 23.90 -1.38
N CYS A 507 5.79 24.74 -1.47
CA CYS A 507 7.19 24.29 -1.34
C CYS A 507 7.48 23.75 0.07
N VAL A 508 6.99 24.42 1.12
CA VAL A 508 7.15 23.95 2.51
C VAL A 508 6.45 22.62 2.70
N LEU A 509 5.20 22.47 2.23
CA LEU A 509 4.45 21.22 2.31
C LEU A 509 5.20 20.07 1.62
N ARG A 510 5.72 20.30 0.42
CA ARG A 510 6.47 19.28 -0.34
C ARG A 510 7.81 18.91 0.31
N LEU A 511 8.46 19.83 1.01
CA LEU A 511 9.69 19.51 1.75
C LEU A 511 9.45 18.46 2.84
N PHE A 512 8.27 18.48 3.49
CA PHE A 512 7.90 17.50 4.52
C PHE A 512 7.18 16.27 3.98
N SER A 513 6.84 16.25 2.69
CA SER A 513 6.08 15.15 2.08
C SER A 513 6.70 13.76 2.24
N PRO A 514 8.04 13.55 2.23
CA PRO A 514 8.62 12.23 2.46
C PRO A 514 8.46 11.71 3.91
N LEU A 515 8.05 12.58 4.84
CA LEU A 515 7.83 12.23 6.24
C LEU A 515 6.36 11.92 6.56
N MET A 516 5.44 12.10 5.58
CA MET A 516 3.98 12.02 5.76
C MET A 516 3.34 10.71 5.28
#